data_8cc41603cbb6fe7d7cdec537473e4d22
#
_entry.id   8cc41603cbb6fe7d7cdec537473e4d22
#
_cell.length_a   1.000
_cell.length_b   1.000
_cell.length_c   1.000
_cell.angle_alpha   90.00
_cell.angle_beta   90.00
_cell.angle_gamma   90.00
#
_symmetry.space_group_name_H-M   'P 1'
#
loop_
_entity.id
_entity.type
_entity.pdbx_description
1 polymer ?
#
loop_
_entity_poly.entity_id
_entity_poly.type
_entity_poly.pdbx_seq_one_letter_code
_entity_poly.pdbx_strand_id
1 'polypeptide(L)'
;GWAWSLNQFHTFRWNLTASAARPNPQGSYKYGQINFTRTIRLINSVSRSNGKLRYALNGVSHVDPETPLKLAEYFGISDKVFKYNTIPDNPSPNIGNTVTVQPNVLNITHRNFIEIIFENHEKTIQSYHLDGYSFFLLG
;
A
#
# COMPACT_ATOMS: atom_id res chain seq x y z
N GLY A 1 23.79 11.43 -15.98
CA GLY A 1 24.64 11.44 -14.88
C GLY A 1 23.95 11.67 -13.53
N TRP A 2 24.74 11.66 -12.52
CA TRP A 2 24.32 11.77 -11.10
C TRP A 2 23.60 13.09 -10.79
N ALA A 3 24.13 14.19 -11.32
CA ALA A 3 23.54 15.52 -11.13
C ALA A 3 22.13 15.63 -11.73
N TRP A 4 21.86 14.90 -12.80
CA TRP A 4 20.55 14.86 -13.43
C TRP A 4 19.53 14.10 -12.56
N SER A 5 19.94 13.01 -11.91
CA SER A 5 19.10 12.27 -10.97
C SER A 5 18.70 13.10 -9.75
N LEU A 6 19.62 13.89 -9.21
CA LEU A 6 19.34 14.79 -8.10
C LEU A 6 18.36 15.90 -8.49
N ASN A 7 18.50 16.48 -9.67
CA ASN A 7 17.57 17.48 -10.18
C ASN A 7 16.17 16.89 -10.42
N GLN A 8 16.08 15.68 -10.94
CA GLN A 8 14.80 14.98 -11.08
C GLN A 8 14.13 14.73 -9.73
N PHE A 9 14.90 14.32 -8.73
CA PHE A 9 14.36 14.08 -7.38
C PHE A 9 13.85 15.38 -6.75
N HIS A 10 14.57 16.48 -6.89
CA HIS A 10 14.11 17.80 -6.43
C HIS A 10 12.87 18.26 -7.18
N THR A 11 12.84 18.10 -8.49
CA THR A 11 11.71 18.49 -9.34
C THR A 11 10.48 17.62 -9.00
N PHE A 12 10.67 16.35 -8.76
CA PHE A 12 9.61 15.43 -8.36
C PHE A 12 9.00 15.88 -7.02
N ARG A 13 9.81 16.11 -6.00
CA ARG A 13 9.35 16.57 -4.69
C ARG A 13 8.64 17.93 -4.75
N TRP A 14 9.15 18.84 -5.54
CA TRP A 14 8.55 20.13 -5.77
C TRP A 14 7.21 20.02 -6.52
N ASN A 15 7.16 19.18 -7.53
CA ASN A 15 5.93 18.92 -8.29
C ASN A 15 4.86 18.15 -7.51
N LEU A 16 5.21 17.36 -6.52
CA LEU A 16 4.26 16.65 -5.68
C LEU A 16 3.33 17.64 -4.97
N THR A 17 3.90 18.67 -4.34
CA THR A 17 3.12 19.71 -3.67
C THR A 17 2.29 20.52 -4.66
N ALA A 18 2.82 20.84 -5.84
CA ALA A 18 2.11 21.54 -6.89
C ALA A 18 1.03 20.70 -7.55
N SER A 19 1.26 19.41 -7.74
CA SER A 19 0.30 18.48 -8.33
C SER A 19 -0.87 18.18 -7.41
N ALA A 20 -0.64 18.14 -6.11
CA ALA A 20 -1.66 17.95 -5.10
C ALA A 20 -2.68 19.09 -5.05
N ALA A 21 -2.29 20.30 -5.47
CA ALA A 21 -3.14 21.47 -5.51
C ALA A 21 -3.99 21.59 -6.79
N ARG A 22 -3.80 20.71 -7.79
CA ARG A 22 -4.59 20.78 -9.04
C ARG A 22 -6.01 20.28 -8.81
N PRO A 23 -7.03 21.02 -9.26
CA PRO A 23 -8.38 20.51 -9.24
C PRO A 23 -8.44 19.24 -10.12
N ASN A 24 -9.02 18.19 -9.56
CA ASN A 24 -9.29 16.96 -10.31
C ASN A 24 -10.30 17.28 -11.42
N PRO A 25 -10.04 16.96 -12.69
CA PRO A 25 -10.98 17.15 -13.79
C PRO A 25 -12.30 16.38 -13.61
N GLN A 26 -12.34 15.38 -12.75
CA GLN A 26 -13.54 14.59 -12.43
C GLN A 26 -14.35 15.13 -11.24
N GLY A 27 -14.00 16.27 -10.69
CA GLY A 27 -14.63 16.87 -9.53
C GLY A 27 -13.59 17.45 -8.59
N SER A 28 -13.88 18.61 -8.07
CA SER A 28 -12.98 19.30 -7.16
C SER A 28 -13.19 18.80 -5.73
N TYR A 29 -12.36 17.89 -5.30
CA TYR A 29 -12.15 17.73 -3.88
C TYR A 29 -11.37 18.93 -3.36
N LYS A 30 -11.88 19.59 -2.33
CA LYS A 30 -11.14 20.66 -1.65
C LYS A 30 -9.97 20.01 -0.92
N TYR A 31 -8.82 20.13 -1.51
CA TYR A 31 -7.56 19.64 -0.95
C TYR A 31 -7.36 20.26 0.44
N GLY A 32 -6.97 19.45 1.41
CA GLY A 32 -6.83 19.87 2.80
C GLY A 32 -8.12 19.82 3.63
N GLN A 33 -9.28 19.54 3.00
CA GLN A 33 -10.56 19.38 3.69
C GLN A 33 -11.11 17.94 3.58
N ILE A 34 -10.30 17.01 3.12
CA ILE A 34 -10.66 15.60 3.01
C ILE A 34 -10.54 14.95 4.39
N ASN A 35 -11.66 14.45 4.91
CA ASN A 35 -11.67 13.68 6.14
C ASN A 35 -11.36 12.21 5.85
N PHE A 36 -10.29 11.68 6.44
CA PHE A 36 -10.00 10.25 6.38
C PHE A 36 -10.86 9.53 7.42
N THR A 37 -11.39 8.38 7.02
CA THR A 37 -12.12 7.50 7.92
C THR A 37 -11.23 6.43 8.53
N ARG A 38 -10.05 6.20 7.94
CA ARG A 38 -9.07 5.20 8.37
C ARG A 38 -7.67 5.60 7.93
N THR A 39 -6.69 5.38 8.80
CA THR A 39 -5.27 5.51 8.49
C THR A 39 -4.61 4.14 8.61
N ILE A 40 -3.86 3.74 7.61
CA ILE A 40 -3.16 2.47 7.54
C ILE A 40 -1.68 2.75 7.40
N ARG A 41 -0.87 2.29 8.35
CA ARG A 41 0.60 2.36 8.28
C ARG A 41 1.15 1.04 7.81
N LEU A 42 1.90 1.07 6.72
CA LEU A 42 2.51 -0.11 6.10
C LEU A 42 4.03 -0.02 6.19
N ILE A 43 4.62 -0.91 6.98
CA ILE A 43 6.08 -1.09 7.05
C ILE A 43 6.44 -2.29 6.19
N ASN A 44 7.35 -2.06 5.24
CA ASN A 44 7.94 -3.16 4.48
C ASN A 44 9.03 -3.86 5.30
N SER A 45 9.14 -5.14 5.13
CA SER A 45 10.20 -5.95 5.69
C SER A 45 10.61 -7.06 4.74
N VAL A 46 11.84 -7.54 4.91
CA VAL A 46 12.39 -8.64 4.11
C VAL A 46 12.83 -9.75 5.06
N SER A 47 12.36 -10.95 4.83
CA SER A 47 12.71 -12.12 5.64
C SER A 47 12.96 -13.35 4.77
N ARG A 48 13.70 -14.32 5.30
CA ARG A 48 13.86 -15.62 4.65
C ARG A 48 12.88 -16.61 5.28
N SER A 49 12.04 -17.19 4.44
CA SER A 49 11.13 -18.27 4.84
C SER A 49 11.32 -19.46 3.91
N ASN A 50 11.60 -20.63 4.46
CA ASN A 50 11.87 -21.86 3.70
C ASN A 50 12.94 -21.69 2.60
N GLY A 51 14.01 -20.96 2.91
CA GLY A 51 15.11 -20.68 1.97
C GLY A 51 14.83 -19.63 0.89
N LYS A 52 13.59 -19.15 0.78
CA LYS A 52 13.18 -18.10 -0.16
C LYS A 52 13.15 -16.75 0.50
N LEU A 53 13.58 -15.71 -0.22
CA LEU A 53 13.43 -14.33 0.19
C LEU A 53 11.95 -13.93 0.06
N ARG A 54 11.39 -13.38 1.13
CA ARG A 54 10.00 -12.93 1.18
C ARG A 54 9.94 -11.46 1.57
N TYR A 55 9.18 -10.70 0.81
CA TYR A 55 8.80 -9.33 1.14
C TYR A 55 7.45 -9.35 1.85
N ALA A 56 7.31 -8.54 2.87
CA ALA A 56 6.11 -8.49 3.69
C ALA A 56 5.71 -7.05 4.00
N LEU A 57 4.43 -6.82 4.15
CA LEU A 57 3.85 -5.60 4.71
C LEU A 57 3.26 -5.93 6.08
N ASN A 58 3.71 -5.22 7.11
CA ASN A 58 3.33 -5.46 8.50
C ASN A 58 3.44 -6.94 8.92
N GLY A 59 4.48 -7.63 8.43
CA GLY A 59 4.73 -9.04 8.74
C GLY A 59 3.94 -10.06 7.91
N VAL A 60 3.12 -9.61 6.94
CA VAL A 60 2.35 -10.48 6.05
C VAL A 60 2.90 -10.42 4.64
N SER A 61 3.32 -11.55 4.10
CA SER A 61 3.74 -11.74 2.71
C SER A 61 2.59 -12.31 1.90
N HIS A 62 2.22 -11.62 0.83
CA HIS A 62 1.17 -12.10 -0.05
C HIS A 62 1.63 -13.30 -0.89
N VAL A 63 0.73 -14.20 -1.12
CA VAL A 63 0.84 -15.28 -2.11
C VAL A 63 -0.46 -15.33 -2.92
N ASP A 64 -0.32 -15.36 -4.24
CA ASP A 64 -1.46 -15.48 -5.13
C ASP A 64 -2.06 -16.88 -5.04
N PRO A 65 -3.36 -17.01 -4.72
CA PRO A 65 -4.05 -18.30 -4.80
C PRO A 65 -4.38 -18.64 -6.26
N GLU A 66 -4.75 -19.89 -6.51
CA GLU A 66 -5.12 -20.34 -7.85
C GLU A 66 -6.38 -19.64 -8.38
N THR A 67 -7.29 -19.25 -7.48
CA THR A 67 -8.53 -18.55 -7.84
C THR A 67 -8.41 -17.06 -7.59
N PRO A 68 -8.52 -16.21 -8.62
CA PRO A 68 -8.50 -14.76 -8.46
C PRO A 68 -9.63 -14.25 -7.56
N LEU A 69 -9.38 -13.14 -6.84
CA LEU A 69 -10.32 -12.58 -5.86
C LEU A 69 -11.73 -12.35 -6.43
N LYS A 70 -11.83 -11.68 -7.58
CA LYS A 70 -13.14 -11.40 -8.21
C LYS A 70 -13.92 -12.65 -8.55
N LEU A 71 -13.24 -13.72 -8.97
CA LEU A 71 -13.87 -15.00 -9.28
C LEU A 71 -14.31 -15.73 -8.01
N ALA A 72 -13.47 -15.69 -6.97
CA ALA A 72 -13.81 -16.27 -5.66
C ALA A 72 -15.01 -15.57 -5.03
N GLU A 73 -15.09 -14.23 -5.13
CA GLU A 73 -16.25 -13.44 -4.70
C GLU A 73 -17.51 -13.80 -5.49
N TYR A 74 -17.40 -13.90 -6.82
CA TYR A 74 -18.53 -14.27 -7.68
C TYR A 74 -19.14 -15.62 -7.33
N PHE A 75 -18.30 -16.60 -6.99
CA PHE A 75 -18.74 -17.92 -6.56
C PHE A 75 -19.06 -18.04 -5.06
N GLY A 76 -18.90 -16.98 -4.29
CA GLY A 76 -19.17 -16.98 -2.84
C GLY A 76 -18.21 -17.86 -2.02
N ILE A 77 -16.98 -18.07 -2.52
CA ILE A 77 -15.95 -18.89 -1.86
C ILE A 77 -14.74 -18.07 -1.38
N SER A 78 -14.82 -16.76 -1.45
CA SER A 78 -13.68 -15.88 -1.16
C SER A 78 -13.10 -16.10 0.24
N ASP A 79 -13.93 -16.33 1.26
CA ASP A 79 -13.48 -16.61 2.63
C ASP A 79 -12.70 -17.92 2.79
N LYS A 80 -12.90 -18.86 1.85
CA LYS A 80 -12.16 -20.12 1.83
C LYS A 80 -10.80 -19.99 1.15
N VAL A 81 -10.71 -19.07 0.19
CA VAL A 81 -9.51 -18.85 -0.64
C VAL A 81 -8.60 -17.78 -0.04
N PHE A 82 -9.17 -16.69 0.47
CA PHE A 82 -8.45 -15.54 0.97
C PHE A 82 -8.55 -15.38 2.49
N LYS A 83 -7.54 -14.69 3.05
CA LYS A 83 -7.52 -14.25 4.44
C LYS A 83 -7.72 -12.75 4.50
N TYR A 84 -8.84 -12.33 5.09
CA TYR A 84 -9.22 -10.93 5.14
C TYR A 84 -8.68 -10.24 6.39
N ASN A 85 -8.24 -8.99 6.22
CA ASN A 85 -7.85 -8.08 7.31
C ASN A 85 -6.78 -8.64 8.26
N THR A 86 -5.85 -9.43 7.72
CA THR A 86 -4.74 -9.97 8.51
C THR A 86 -3.56 -9.01 8.64
N ILE A 87 -3.52 -7.95 7.82
CA ILE A 87 -2.59 -6.84 7.98
C ILE A 87 -3.22 -5.83 8.94
N PRO A 88 -2.63 -5.59 10.11
CA PRO A 88 -3.13 -4.58 11.05
C PRO A 88 -2.91 -3.17 10.51
N ASP A 89 -3.77 -2.23 10.88
CA ASP A 89 -3.64 -0.81 10.49
C ASP A 89 -2.37 -0.15 11.02
N ASN A 90 -1.92 -0.62 12.19
CA ASN A 90 -0.66 -0.21 12.76
C ASN A 90 0.28 -1.41 12.88
N PRO A 91 1.53 -1.25 12.47
CA PRO A 91 2.50 -2.32 12.57
C PRO A 91 2.79 -2.67 14.03
N SER A 92 2.94 -3.95 14.32
CA SER A 92 3.41 -4.41 15.62
C SER A 92 4.88 -4.04 15.83
N PRO A 93 5.31 -3.68 17.04
CA PRO A 93 6.71 -3.36 17.32
C PRO A 93 7.69 -4.51 17.06
N ASN A 94 7.20 -5.73 16.97
CA ASN A 94 8.01 -6.94 16.72
C ASN A 94 8.00 -7.41 15.25
N ILE A 95 7.67 -6.53 14.31
CA ILE A 95 7.73 -6.85 12.89
C ILE A 95 9.18 -7.13 12.49
N GLY A 96 9.44 -8.27 11.90
CA GLY A 96 10.73 -8.65 11.34
C GLY A 96 11.21 -10.05 11.74
N ASN A 97 10.69 -10.64 12.81
CA ASN A 97 11.14 -11.96 13.27
C ASN A 97 10.36 -13.12 12.64
N THR A 98 9.11 -12.90 12.26
CA THR A 98 8.28 -13.92 11.62
C THR A 98 7.42 -13.31 10.53
N VAL A 99 7.48 -13.89 9.34
CA VAL A 99 6.64 -13.51 8.21
C VAL A 99 5.60 -14.59 7.99
N THR A 100 4.33 -14.19 8.03
CA THR A 100 3.19 -15.06 7.66
C THR A 100 2.97 -14.98 6.16
N VAL A 101 2.96 -16.12 5.47
CA VAL A 101 2.71 -16.19 4.02
C VAL A 101 1.28 -16.64 3.79
N GLN A 102 0.46 -15.78 3.18
CA GLN A 102 -0.96 -16.06 2.98
C GLN A 102 -1.57 -15.19 1.88
N PRO A 103 -2.66 -15.62 1.23
CA PRO A 103 -3.40 -14.80 0.28
C PRO A 103 -4.25 -13.77 1.03
N ASN A 104 -3.64 -12.65 1.40
CA ASN A 104 -4.28 -11.62 2.20
C ASN A 104 -5.05 -10.61 1.36
N VAL A 105 -6.18 -10.16 1.89
CA VAL A 105 -7.01 -9.09 1.37
C VAL A 105 -7.30 -8.10 2.50
N LEU A 106 -7.13 -6.82 2.23
CA LEU A 106 -7.48 -5.75 3.14
C LEU A 106 -8.79 -5.11 2.68
N ASN A 107 -9.82 -5.19 3.51
CA ASN A 107 -11.12 -4.57 3.21
C ASN A 107 -11.09 -3.09 3.53
N ILE A 108 -11.61 -2.29 2.61
CA ILE A 108 -11.85 -0.86 2.80
C ILE A 108 -13.31 -0.54 2.48
N THR A 109 -13.86 0.48 3.13
CA THR A 109 -15.24 0.88 2.92
C THR A 109 -15.37 1.69 1.64
N HIS A 110 -16.32 1.32 0.80
CA HIS A 110 -16.62 2.02 -0.45
C HIS A 110 -16.97 3.50 -0.18
N ARG A 111 -16.49 4.38 -1.04
CA ARG A 111 -16.66 5.85 -0.97
C ARG A 111 -16.05 6.53 0.26
N ASN A 112 -15.19 5.85 0.99
CA ASN A 112 -14.42 6.47 2.06
C ASN A 112 -13.02 6.84 1.57
N PHE A 113 -12.51 7.95 2.10
CA PHE A 113 -11.11 8.29 1.96
C PHE A 113 -10.30 7.59 3.05
N ILE A 114 -9.22 6.97 2.64
CA ILE A 114 -8.25 6.36 3.55
C ILE A 114 -6.89 7.00 3.33
N GLU A 115 -6.14 7.14 4.40
CA GLU A 115 -4.73 7.52 4.36
C GLU A 115 -3.89 6.25 4.43
N ILE A 116 -2.91 6.12 3.54
CA ILE A 116 -1.93 5.04 3.58
C ILE A 116 -0.56 5.67 3.78
N ILE A 117 0.10 5.30 4.87
CA ILE A 117 1.44 5.75 5.21
C ILE A 117 2.41 4.60 4.92
N PHE A 118 3.31 4.80 3.98
CA PHE A 118 4.37 3.84 3.69
C PHE A 118 5.63 4.21 4.46
N GLU A 119 6.12 3.28 5.27
CA GLU A 119 7.37 3.44 6.02
C GLU A 119 8.41 2.47 5.50
N ASN A 120 9.54 3.00 5.05
CA ASN A 120 10.66 2.19 4.59
C ASN A 120 11.80 2.23 5.61
N HIS A 121 11.98 1.15 6.34
CA HIS A 121 13.08 0.96 7.29
C HIS A 121 14.25 0.17 6.67
N GLU A 122 14.10 -0.26 5.42
CA GLU A 122 15.13 -1.00 4.70
C GLU A 122 16.13 -0.06 4.01
N LYS A 123 17.29 -0.58 3.67
CA LYS A 123 18.34 0.18 2.96
C LYS A 123 18.11 0.29 1.46
N THR A 124 17.01 -0.26 0.96
CA THR A 124 16.65 -0.30 -0.46
C THR A 124 15.48 0.63 -0.76
N ILE A 125 15.46 1.16 -1.98
CA ILE A 125 14.33 1.93 -2.47
C ILE A 125 13.17 0.98 -2.72
N GLN A 126 11.98 1.37 -2.27
CA GLN A 126 10.72 0.65 -2.49
C GLN A 126 9.82 1.46 -3.40
N SER A 127 9.10 0.78 -4.29
CA SER A 127 8.06 1.37 -5.12
C SER A 127 6.73 0.68 -4.87
N TYR A 128 5.67 1.46 -4.88
CA TYR A 128 4.31 0.98 -4.67
C TYR A 128 3.45 1.35 -5.87
N HIS A 129 2.58 0.46 -6.25
CA HIS A 129 1.60 0.66 -7.30
C HIS A 129 0.22 0.25 -6.81
N LEU A 130 -0.81 0.99 -7.19
CA LEU A 130 -2.19 0.70 -6.84
C LEU A 130 -3.02 0.67 -8.13
N ASP A 131 -3.42 -0.52 -8.54
CA ASP A 131 -4.21 -0.71 -9.75
C ASP A 131 -5.65 -0.23 -9.58
N GLY A 132 -6.14 0.51 -10.56
CA GLY A 132 -7.54 0.87 -10.67
C GLY A 132 -8.02 1.98 -9.72
N TYR A 133 -7.12 2.64 -8.98
CA TYR A 133 -7.47 3.72 -8.07
C TYR A 133 -6.65 4.98 -8.35
N SER A 134 -7.26 6.12 -8.08
CA SER A 134 -6.55 7.40 -8.02
C SER A 134 -6.21 7.75 -6.58
N PHE A 135 -5.09 8.41 -6.36
CA PHE A 135 -4.65 8.83 -5.03
C PHE A 135 -4.11 10.26 -5.06
N PHE A 136 -4.19 10.92 -3.91
CA PHE A 136 -3.50 12.17 -3.64
C PHE A 136 -2.22 11.88 -2.87
N LEU A 137 -1.16 12.56 -3.21
CA LEU A 137 0.09 12.48 -2.47
C LEU A 137 0.11 13.56 -1.40
N LEU A 138 0.33 13.20 -0.17
CA LEU A 138 0.25 14.10 0.97
C LEU A 138 1.62 14.58 1.46
N GLY A 139 2.68 13.85 1.20
CA GLY A 139 4.02 14.25 1.63
C GLY A 139 5.07 13.15 1.52
#